data_ac80bdd4d204025ed7c8fd1599d5d1b7
#
_entry.id   ac80bdd4d204025ed7c8fd1599d5d1b7
#
_cell.length_a   1.000
_cell.length_b   1.000
_cell.length_c   1.000
_cell.angle_alpha   90.00
_cell.angle_beta   90.00
_cell.angle_gamma   90.00
#
_symmetry.space_group_name_H-M   'P 1'
#
loop_
_entity.id
_entity.type
_entity.pdbx_description
1 polymer ?
#
loop_
_entity_poly.entity_id
_entity_poly.type
_entity_poly.pdbx_seq_one_letter_code
_entity_poly.pdbx_strand_id
1 'polypeptide(L)'
;MSLQPLQPRYKPYAGAAAGWGALRSVAHFWLDSKQPFKNLRALLKTNQNGGFDCPGCAWGDSPEDGRVKFCENGAKAVNWEATKRRVDTAFFARYSVSALREQSDYWLEYQGRLTGPMRYDPLSDHYQPIT
;
A
#
# COMPACT_ATOMS: atom_id res chain seq x y z
N MET A 1 -16.91 14.21 13.35
CA MET A 1 -16.08 14.66 12.21
C MET A 1 -16.42 13.73 11.05
N SER A 2 -17.13 14.22 10.04
CA SER A 2 -17.62 13.39 8.91
C SER A 2 -16.42 12.90 8.11
N LEU A 3 -16.27 11.59 7.98
CA LEU A 3 -15.35 10.96 7.04
C LEU A 3 -15.87 11.25 5.63
N GLN A 4 -15.25 12.16 4.91
CA GLN A 4 -15.49 12.22 3.49
C GLN A 4 -14.70 11.08 2.84
N PRO A 5 -15.38 10.12 2.17
CA PRO A 5 -14.69 9.08 1.45
C PRO A 5 -13.83 9.73 0.36
N LEU A 6 -12.53 9.44 0.37
CA LEU A 6 -11.63 9.73 -0.76
C LEU A 6 -12.09 8.83 -1.92
N GLN A 7 -13.10 9.29 -2.65
CA GLN A 7 -13.52 8.62 -3.88
C GLN A 7 -12.40 8.80 -4.91
N PRO A 8 -11.75 7.74 -5.36
CA PRO A 8 -10.82 7.85 -6.46
C PRO A 8 -11.61 8.33 -7.68
N ARG A 9 -11.31 9.53 -8.17
CA ARG A 9 -11.85 9.97 -9.46
C ARG A 9 -11.19 9.12 -10.54
N TYR A 10 -11.89 8.08 -10.96
CA TYR A 10 -11.47 7.29 -12.11
C TYR A 10 -11.44 8.21 -13.34
N LYS A 11 -10.23 8.45 -13.85
CA LYS A 11 -10.02 9.06 -15.16
C LYS A 11 -9.37 8.02 -16.05
N PRO A 12 -9.97 7.68 -17.20
CA PRO A 12 -9.30 6.83 -18.18
C PRO A 12 -7.92 7.42 -18.51
N TYR A 13 -6.89 6.61 -18.43
CA TYR A 13 -5.56 7.04 -18.82
C TYR A 13 -5.43 6.97 -20.34
N ALA A 14 -5.25 8.11 -20.98
CA ALA A 14 -5.17 8.23 -22.46
C ALA A 14 -3.72 8.24 -22.96
N GLY A 15 -2.74 8.20 -22.09
CA GLY A 15 -1.32 8.18 -22.46
C GLY A 15 -0.81 6.78 -22.78
N ALA A 16 0.41 6.71 -23.31
CA ALA A 16 1.10 5.45 -23.51
C ALA A 16 1.36 4.73 -22.20
N ALA A 17 1.25 3.40 -22.19
CA ALA A 17 1.70 2.59 -21.08
C ALA A 17 3.22 2.78 -20.86
N ALA A 18 3.68 2.75 -19.60
CA ALA A 18 5.05 3.07 -19.23
C ALA A 18 5.44 4.56 -19.49
N GLY A 19 6.72 4.84 -19.65
CA GLY A 19 7.20 6.21 -19.95
C GLY A 19 7.11 7.16 -18.76
N TRP A 20 6.98 8.45 -19.03
CA TRP A 20 6.98 9.51 -18.01
C TRP A 20 5.84 9.42 -17.02
N GLY A 21 4.67 8.90 -17.43
CA GLY A 21 3.53 8.67 -16.55
C GLY A 21 3.85 7.66 -15.46
N ALA A 22 4.46 6.54 -15.83
CA ALA A 22 4.87 5.50 -14.89
C ALA A 22 5.97 5.99 -13.93
N LEU A 23 6.97 6.72 -14.43
CA LEU A 23 8.02 7.29 -13.58
C LEU A 23 7.46 8.28 -12.55
N ARG A 24 6.51 9.14 -12.97
CA ARG A 24 5.84 10.06 -12.07
C ARG A 24 5.01 9.33 -11.00
N SER A 25 4.32 8.27 -11.38
CA SER A 25 3.54 7.43 -10.47
C SER A 25 4.45 6.74 -9.45
N VAL A 26 5.53 6.11 -9.89
CA VAL A 26 6.54 5.50 -9.00
C VAL A 26 7.09 6.53 -8.01
N ALA A 27 7.49 7.71 -8.49
CA ALA A 27 8.00 8.78 -7.64
C ALA A 27 6.96 9.26 -6.61
N HIS A 28 5.70 9.38 -7.03
CA HIS A 28 4.61 9.75 -6.14
C HIS A 28 4.46 8.75 -4.99
N PHE A 29 4.30 7.46 -5.25
CA PHE A 29 4.14 6.44 -4.21
C PHE A 29 5.39 6.29 -3.34
N TRP A 30 6.57 6.43 -3.94
CA TRP A 30 7.83 6.41 -3.21
C TRP A 30 7.91 7.52 -2.16
N LEU A 31 7.62 8.77 -2.53
CA LEU A 31 7.63 9.92 -1.62
C LEU A 31 6.49 9.83 -0.58
N ASP A 32 5.31 9.40 -1.01
CA ASP A 32 4.13 9.29 -0.16
C ASP A 32 4.25 8.22 0.95
N SER A 33 5.12 7.24 0.78
CA SER A 33 5.39 6.19 1.77
C SER A 33 5.90 6.70 3.13
N LYS A 34 6.36 7.95 3.20
CA LYS A 34 7.02 8.59 4.36
C LYS A 34 8.35 7.94 4.78
N GLN A 35 8.91 7.08 3.93
CA GLN A 35 10.20 6.40 4.14
C GLN A 35 11.02 6.27 2.82
N PRO A 36 11.29 7.36 2.10
CA PRO A 36 11.82 7.29 0.74
C PRO A 36 13.13 6.50 0.63
N PHE A 37 14.09 6.72 1.52
CA PHE A 37 15.39 6.03 1.46
C PHE A 37 15.27 4.52 1.70
N LYS A 38 14.46 4.11 2.70
CA LYS A 38 14.22 2.69 2.99
C LYS A 38 13.49 2.03 1.83
N ASN A 39 12.52 2.71 1.26
CA ASN A 39 11.71 2.18 0.16
C ASN A 39 12.49 2.11 -1.15
N LEU A 40 13.39 3.06 -1.43
CA LEU A 40 14.30 2.93 -2.57
C LEU A 40 15.17 1.66 -2.45
N ARG A 41 15.70 1.40 -1.25
CA ARG A 41 16.47 0.17 -1.00
C ARG A 41 15.61 -1.09 -1.16
N ALA A 42 14.35 -1.05 -0.72
CA ALA A 42 13.41 -2.15 -0.91
C ALA A 42 13.11 -2.38 -2.40
N LEU A 43 12.82 -1.33 -3.16
CA LEU A 43 12.58 -1.43 -4.61
C LEU A 43 13.78 -2.04 -5.36
N LEU A 44 15.01 -1.69 -4.98
CA LEU A 44 16.22 -2.26 -5.58
C LEU A 44 16.48 -3.71 -5.16
N LYS A 45 15.73 -4.24 -4.19
CA LYS A 45 15.76 -5.65 -3.75
C LYS A 45 14.56 -6.45 -4.25
N THR A 46 13.58 -5.79 -4.86
CA THR A 46 12.38 -6.45 -5.40
C THR A 46 12.75 -7.30 -6.62
N ASN A 47 12.31 -8.56 -6.64
CA ASN A 47 12.56 -9.55 -7.69
C ASN A 47 14.06 -9.75 -7.99
N GLN A 48 14.91 -9.59 -6.99
CA GLN A 48 16.36 -9.78 -7.10
C GLN A 48 16.80 -11.04 -6.38
N ASN A 49 17.84 -11.68 -6.89
CA ASN A 49 18.48 -12.77 -6.17
C ASN A 49 19.00 -12.27 -4.80
N GLY A 50 18.59 -12.94 -3.73
CA GLY A 50 18.85 -12.51 -2.35
C GLY A 50 18.04 -11.28 -1.91
N GLY A 51 16.98 -10.97 -2.64
CA GLY A 51 15.97 -9.97 -2.29
C GLY A 51 14.65 -10.60 -1.86
N PHE A 52 13.54 -10.13 -2.41
CA PHE A 52 12.20 -10.65 -2.17
C PHE A 52 11.31 -10.49 -3.40
N ASP A 53 10.29 -11.34 -3.52
CA ASP A 53 9.34 -11.28 -4.62
C ASP A 53 8.36 -10.12 -4.45
N CYS A 54 8.00 -9.50 -5.55
CA CYS A 54 6.99 -8.44 -5.55
C CYS A 54 5.64 -8.99 -5.06
N PRO A 55 5.00 -8.37 -4.05
CA PRO A 55 3.69 -8.82 -3.58
C PRO A 55 2.57 -8.68 -4.61
N GLY A 56 2.80 -7.98 -5.72
CA GLY A 56 1.79 -7.74 -6.75
C GLY A 56 1.72 -8.81 -7.83
N CYS A 57 2.81 -9.55 -8.10
CA CYS A 57 2.84 -10.61 -9.12
C CYS A 57 4.07 -11.52 -8.96
N ALA A 58 4.06 -12.66 -9.66
CA ALA A 58 5.17 -13.60 -9.72
C ALA A 58 6.12 -13.25 -10.90
N TRP A 59 6.91 -12.22 -10.76
CA TRP A 59 7.99 -11.92 -11.71
C TRP A 59 9.15 -12.87 -11.49
N GLY A 60 9.54 -13.60 -12.54
CA GLY A 60 10.61 -14.57 -12.42
C GLY A 60 11.98 -13.94 -12.16
N ASP A 61 12.80 -14.64 -11.39
CA ASP A 61 14.20 -14.27 -11.17
C ASP A 61 15.04 -14.68 -12.38
N SER A 62 15.74 -13.71 -12.96
CA SER A 62 16.78 -13.96 -13.95
C SER A 62 18.08 -13.33 -13.48
N PRO A 63 19.19 -14.08 -13.43
CA PRO A 63 20.49 -13.52 -13.05
C PRO A 63 21.03 -12.50 -14.07
N GLU A 64 20.52 -12.53 -15.30
CA GLU A 64 20.94 -11.67 -16.39
C GLU A 64 20.21 -10.33 -16.44
N ASP A 65 19.09 -10.20 -15.70
CA ASP A 65 18.31 -8.97 -15.66
C ASP A 65 19.01 -7.88 -14.83
N GLY A 66 18.79 -6.63 -15.26
CA GLY A 66 19.36 -5.47 -14.59
C GLY A 66 18.87 -5.29 -13.13
N ARG A 67 19.43 -4.30 -12.46
CA ARG A 67 19.14 -4.01 -11.03
C ARG A 67 17.74 -3.48 -10.74
N VAL A 68 16.96 -3.13 -11.75
CA VAL A 68 15.59 -2.59 -11.59
C VAL A 68 14.61 -3.61 -12.16
N LYS A 69 13.96 -4.36 -11.28
CA LYS A 69 13.02 -5.43 -11.61
C LYS A 69 11.64 -5.18 -11.00
N PHE A 70 11.10 -4.00 -11.18
CA PHE A 70 9.74 -3.69 -10.76
C PHE A 70 9.02 -2.83 -11.80
N CYS A 71 7.74 -3.05 -11.95
CA CYS A 71 6.87 -2.18 -12.73
C CYS A 71 6.23 -1.12 -11.84
N GLU A 72 5.43 -0.23 -12.43
CA GLU A 72 4.67 0.81 -11.71
C GLU A 72 3.80 0.22 -10.59
N ASN A 73 3.05 -0.84 -10.87
CA ASN A 73 2.20 -1.51 -9.88
C ASN A 73 3.01 -2.16 -8.75
N GLY A 74 4.13 -2.80 -9.10
CA GLY A 74 5.05 -3.36 -8.10
C GLY A 74 5.65 -2.29 -7.20
N ALA A 75 6.06 -1.16 -7.76
CA ALA A 75 6.54 -0.04 -6.97
C ALA A 75 5.48 0.50 -6.01
N LYS A 76 4.21 0.62 -6.44
CA LYS A 76 3.08 1.00 -5.59
C LYS A 76 2.90 -0.02 -4.45
N ALA A 77 2.82 -1.30 -4.76
CA ALA A 77 2.62 -2.37 -3.79
C ALA A 77 3.74 -2.38 -2.72
N VAL A 78 5.01 -2.35 -3.13
CA VAL A 78 6.16 -2.32 -2.21
C VAL A 78 6.14 -1.07 -1.32
N ASN A 79 5.83 0.10 -1.88
CA ASN A 79 5.78 1.33 -1.10
C ASN A 79 4.62 1.36 -0.10
N TRP A 80 3.49 0.75 -0.42
CA TRP A 80 2.35 0.63 0.49
C TRP A 80 2.60 -0.38 1.60
N GLU A 81 3.27 -1.50 1.29
CA GLU A 81 3.72 -2.46 2.30
C GLU A 81 4.72 -1.83 3.29
N ALA A 82 5.68 -1.09 2.77
CA ALA A 82 6.75 -0.47 3.55
C ALA A 82 6.43 0.96 4.03
N THR A 83 5.17 1.27 4.28
CA THR A 83 4.74 2.59 4.76
C THR A 83 4.96 2.76 6.28
N LYS A 84 5.08 4.03 6.73
CA LYS A 84 5.02 4.38 8.16
C LYS A 84 3.60 4.50 8.70
N ARG A 85 2.59 4.51 7.84
CA ARG A 85 1.19 4.55 8.28
C ARG A 85 0.86 3.28 9.05
N ARG A 86 0.08 3.44 10.12
CA ARG A 86 -0.30 2.35 11.01
C ARG A 86 -1.79 2.36 11.26
N VAL A 87 -2.36 1.17 11.25
CA VAL A 87 -3.71 0.88 11.69
C VAL A 87 -3.60 0.17 13.03
N ASP A 88 -3.75 0.94 14.09
CA ASP A 88 -3.56 0.51 15.47
C ASP A 88 -4.89 0.47 16.25
N THR A 89 -4.82 0.18 17.53
CA THR A 89 -5.98 0.15 18.42
C THR A 89 -6.73 1.49 18.46
N ALA A 90 -6.00 2.62 18.41
CA ALA A 90 -6.64 3.93 18.42
C ALA A 90 -7.41 4.21 17.12
N PHE A 91 -6.93 3.70 15.98
CA PHE A 91 -7.66 3.73 14.73
C PHE A 91 -8.99 2.99 14.84
N PHE A 92 -8.98 1.76 15.35
CA PHE A 92 -10.19 0.95 15.48
C PHE A 92 -11.13 1.44 16.58
N ALA A 93 -10.63 2.10 17.61
CA ALA A 93 -11.48 2.78 18.59
C ALA A 93 -12.20 4.00 17.99
N ARG A 94 -11.61 4.61 16.95
CA ARG A 94 -12.18 5.78 16.28
C ARG A 94 -13.21 5.43 15.20
N TYR A 95 -13.06 4.30 14.53
CA TYR A 95 -13.87 3.90 13.39
C TYR A 95 -14.57 2.56 13.66
N SER A 96 -15.91 2.57 13.64
CA SER A 96 -16.68 1.34 13.70
C SER A 96 -16.53 0.53 12.41
N VAL A 97 -16.78 -0.77 12.48
CA VAL A 97 -16.73 -1.65 11.30
C VAL A 97 -17.76 -1.22 10.24
N SER A 98 -18.95 -0.81 10.66
CA SER A 98 -19.96 -0.26 9.75
C SER A 98 -19.45 0.99 9.02
N ALA A 99 -18.79 1.91 9.73
CA ALA A 99 -18.21 3.10 9.11
C ALA A 99 -17.06 2.76 8.15
N LEU A 100 -16.24 1.74 8.46
CA LEU A 100 -15.16 1.28 7.59
C LEU A 100 -15.69 0.62 6.31
N ARG A 101 -16.80 -0.12 6.38
CA ARG A 101 -17.44 -0.76 5.20
C ARG A 101 -17.95 0.22 4.16
N GLU A 102 -18.24 1.46 4.56
CA GLU A 102 -18.64 2.54 3.64
C GLU A 102 -17.45 3.22 2.94
N GLN A 103 -16.22 2.87 3.30
CA GLN A 103 -15.04 3.43 2.68
C GLN A 103 -14.67 2.65 1.41
N SER A 104 -13.98 3.34 0.47
CA SER A 104 -13.41 2.66 -0.70
C SER A 104 -12.21 1.80 -0.31
N ASP A 105 -11.96 0.73 -1.07
CA ASP A 105 -10.79 -0.14 -0.90
C ASP A 105 -9.49 0.68 -0.93
N TYR A 106 -9.42 1.68 -1.82
CA TYR A 106 -8.29 2.61 -1.89
C TYR A 106 -8.07 3.36 -0.57
N TRP A 107 -9.15 3.85 0.07
CA TRP A 107 -9.05 4.55 1.34
C TRP A 107 -8.59 3.60 2.45
N LEU A 108 -9.13 2.38 2.50
CA LEU A 108 -8.78 1.37 3.49
C LEU A 108 -7.30 0.99 3.38
N GLU A 109 -6.81 0.67 2.19
CA GLU A 109 -5.40 0.37 1.95
C GLU A 109 -4.47 1.54 2.33
N TYR A 110 -4.91 2.77 2.07
CA TYR A 110 -4.13 3.98 2.34
C TYR A 110 -3.90 4.24 3.83
N GLN A 111 -4.70 3.65 4.72
CA GLN A 111 -4.54 3.83 6.18
C GLN A 111 -3.23 3.23 6.71
N GLY A 112 -2.69 2.23 6.05
CA GLY A 112 -1.40 1.64 6.37
C GLY A 112 -1.48 0.23 6.93
N ARG A 113 -0.47 -0.15 7.72
CA ARG A 113 -0.27 -1.54 8.17
C ARG A 113 -0.88 -1.78 9.55
N LEU A 114 -1.58 -2.91 9.67
CA LEU A 114 -2.08 -3.41 10.95
C LEU A 114 -0.91 -3.66 11.91
N THR A 115 -1.03 -3.21 13.14
CA THR A 115 0.06 -3.28 14.13
C THR A 115 -0.04 -4.44 15.11
N GLY A 116 -1.18 -5.11 15.16
CA GLY A 116 -1.41 -6.26 16.03
C GLY A 116 -2.70 -6.98 15.70
N PRO A 117 -2.91 -8.19 16.22
CA PRO A 117 -4.13 -8.94 15.98
C PRO A 117 -5.34 -8.25 16.63
N MET A 118 -6.45 -8.25 15.92
CA MET A 118 -7.70 -7.61 16.36
C MET A 118 -8.85 -8.60 16.22
N ARG A 119 -9.83 -8.50 17.11
CA ARG A 119 -11.07 -9.28 17.07
C ARG A 119 -12.25 -8.33 16.93
N TYR A 120 -13.18 -8.66 16.06
CA TYR A 120 -14.45 -7.93 15.96
C TYR A 120 -15.34 -8.18 17.18
N ASP A 121 -15.84 -7.10 17.75
CA ASP A 121 -16.85 -7.12 18.82
C ASP A 121 -18.19 -6.62 18.26
N PRO A 122 -19.20 -7.52 18.10
CA PRO A 122 -20.49 -7.13 17.53
C PRO A 122 -21.32 -6.22 18.44
N LEU A 123 -21.03 -6.16 19.74
CA LEU A 123 -21.78 -5.29 20.66
C LEU A 123 -21.39 -3.82 20.51
N SER A 124 -20.12 -3.56 20.27
CA SER A 124 -19.60 -2.20 20.05
C SER A 124 -19.47 -1.83 18.59
N ASP A 125 -19.60 -2.78 17.66
CA ASP A 125 -19.29 -2.63 16.23
C ASP A 125 -17.86 -2.16 15.97
N HIS A 126 -16.90 -2.53 16.83
CA HIS A 126 -15.49 -2.15 16.69
C HIS A 126 -14.57 -3.37 16.73
N TYR A 127 -13.37 -3.20 16.16
CA TYR A 127 -12.30 -4.14 16.39
C TYR A 127 -11.61 -3.83 17.73
N GLN A 128 -11.40 -4.88 18.53
CA GLN A 128 -10.72 -4.84 19.82
C GLN A 128 -9.41 -5.62 19.76
N PRO A 129 -8.33 -5.18 20.45
CA PRO A 129 -7.10 -5.92 20.47
C PRO A 129 -7.30 -7.29 21.13
N ILE A 130 -6.60 -8.30 20.62
CA ILE A 130 -6.48 -9.61 21.27
C ILE A 130 -5.28 -9.53 22.20
N THR A 131 -5.53 -9.72 23.48
CA THR A 131 -4.51 -9.84 24.53
C THR A 131 -4.07 -11.27 24.70
#